data_1e0cdb8d6f512cc94d08570af5611a00
#
_entry.id   1e0cdb8d6f512cc94d08570af5611a00
#
_cell.length_a   1.000
_cell.length_b   1.000
_cell.length_c   1.000
_cell.angle_alpha   90.00
_cell.angle_beta   90.00
_cell.angle_gamma   90.00
#
_symmetry.space_group_name_H-M   'P 1'
#
loop_
_entity.id
_entity.type
_entity.pdbx_description
1 polymer ?
#
loop_
_entity_poly.entity_id
_entity_poly.type
_entity_poly.pdbx_seq_one_letter_code
_entity_poly.pdbx_strand_id
1 'polypeptide(L)'
;MIPRVDCRHGRFRGGQERSFRSLIVDPEDGTLYFTRSEGTIFRYLPEKDVVEPVPGVDLVKDYFGTYDPSSPGHMGYNWRQTVWYKPGKAVYGVHGNSGYLFRFTPGASNLEVLERLTSVPSKLSGMYDQFSYGYLGFTLGPDGRTIHYLTGGPVYDEGKRFEGKKSTAKGESKGVEDLHLVTYDIVDGKYIDHGAIFLENGQRPAYVNSIAVGTDGTVYTLSRVENQGKTRADLIGIRGPFTGQ
;
A
#
# COMPACT_ATOMS: atom_id res chain seq x y z
N MET A 1 -38.93 -0.61 -8.24
CA MET A 1 -38.75 0.40 -7.16
C MET A 1 -37.27 0.46 -6.86
N ILE A 2 -36.58 1.54 -7.26
CA ILE A 2 -35.12 1.70 -6.99
C ILE A 2 -35.02 2.12 -5.53
N PRO A 3 -34.23 1.42 -4.69
CA PRO A 3 -34.06 1.82 -3.30
C PRO A 3 -33.43 3.22 -3.26
N ARG A 4 -34.03 4.12 -2.51
CA ARG A 4 -33.43 5.42 -2.21
C ARG A 4 -32.20 5.18 -1.33
N VAL A 5 -31.02 5.57 -1.83
CA VAL A 5 -29.81 5.64 -1.02
C VAL A 5 -29.90 6.93 -0.20
N ASP A 6 -30.02 6.79 1.10
CA ASP A 6 -29.98 7.92 2.02
C ASP A 6 -28.52 8.28 2.31
N CYS A 7 -28.00 9.29 1.63
CA CYS A 7 -26.63 9.76 1.82
C CYS A 7 -26.59 10.74 2.99
N ARG A 8 -26.20 10.29 4.17
CA ARG A 8 -25.94 11.17 5.30
C ARG A 8 -24.54 11.77 5.18
N HIS A 9 -24.45 13.08 5.19
CA HIS A 9 -23.18 13.80 5.22
C HIS A 9 -22.77 14.07 6.66
N GLY A 10 -21.86 13.27 7.19
CA GLY A 10 -21.15 13.61 8.43
C GLY A 10 -20.18 14.77 8.16
N ARG A 11 -20.46 15.97 8.68
CA ARG A 11 -19.51 17.08 8.58
C ARG A 11 -18.45 16.97 9.68
N PHE A 12 -17.20 16.79 9.28
CA PHE A 12 -16.07 17.04 10.17
C PHE A 12 -15.99 18.54 10.51
N ARG A 13 -16.27 18.91 11.75
CA ARG A 13 -15.98 20.25 12.25
C ARG A 13 -14.52 20.31 12.70
N GLY A 14 -13.67 20.92 11.91
CA GLY A 14 -12.28 21.17 12.32
C GLY A 14 -11.36 21.45 11.15
N GLY A 15 -10.90 22.68 11.04
CA GLY A 15 -10.16 23.33 10.01
C GLY A 15 -9.04 22.57 9.31
N GLN A 16 -8.83 23.01 8.07
CA GLN A 16 -7.93 22.51 7.03
C GLN A 16 -8.32 21.14 6.45
N GLU A 17 -8.62 21.16 5.16
CA GLU A 17 -8.88 19.98 4.33
C GLU A 17 -7.63 19.08 4.28
N ARG A 18 -7.52 18.19 5.25
CA ARG A 18 -6.52 17.11 5.22
C ARG A 18 -7.17 15.87 4.66
N SER A 19 -6.65 15.37 3.58
CA SER A 19 -7.18 14.16 2.93
C SER A 19 -7.03 12.95 3.84
N PHE A 20 -8.12 12.23 4.02
CA PHE A 20 -8.11 10.89 4.60
C PHE A 20 -7.60 9.89 3.57
N ARG A 21 -6.95 8.84 4.06
CA ARG A 21 -6.37 7.78 3.23
C ARG A 21 -6.80 6.43 3.76
N SER A 22 -7.00 5.51 2.83
CA SER A 22 -7.34 4.12 3.09
C SER A 22 -8.43 3.92 4.13
N LEU A 23 -9.51 3.36 3.71
CA LEU A 23 -10.66 3.05 4.53
C LEU A 23 -10.79 1.54 4.63
N ILE A 24 -10.91 1.01 5.83
CA ILE A 24 -11.16 -0.41 6.09
C ILE A 24 -12.31 -0.58 7.05
N VAL A 25 -13.14 -1.59 6.81
CA VAL A 25 -14.30 -1.91 7.65
C VAL A 25 -13.96 -3.10 8.53
N ASP A 26 -14.27 -3.01 9.81
CA ASP A 26 -14.43 -4.17 10.66
C ASP A 26 -15.74 -4.87 10.30
N PRO A 27 -15.72 -6.09 9.77
CA PRO A 27 -16.93 -6.76 9.34
C PRO A 27 -17.80 -7.27 10.50
N GLU A 28 -17.33 -7.20 11.74
CA GLU A 28 -18.09 -7.69 12.90
C GLU A 28 -19.06 -6.64 13.43
N ASP A 29 -18.65 -5.38 13.49
CA ASP A 29 -19.46 -4.30 14.06
C ASP A 29 -19.68 -3.11 13.10
N GLY A 30 -19.07 -3.17 11.91
CA GLY A 30 -19.17 -2.11 10.92
C GLY A 30 -18.33 -0.87 11.21
N THR A 31 -17.48 -0.89 12.24
CA THR A 31 -16.55 0.21 12.52
C THR A 31 -15.63 0.45 11.33
N LEU A 32 -15.47 1.70 10.92
CA LEU A 32 -14.56 2.08 9.86
C LEU A 32 -13.27 2.62 10.46
N TYR A 33 -12.12 2.15 9.97
CA TYR A 33 -10.80 2.68 10.34
C TYR A 33 -10.15 3.36 9.15
N PHE A 34 -9.49 4.49 9.39
CA PHE A 34 -8.80 5.27 8.37
C PHE A 34 -7.71 6.14 8.98
N THR A 35 -6.82 6.69 8.17
CA THR A 35 -5.71 7.52 8.64
C THR A 35 -5.76 8.92 8.06
N ARG A 36 -5.15 9.86 8.78
CA ARG A 36 -4.80 11.19 8.28
C ARG A 36 -3.31 11.27 7.95
N SER A 37 -2.94 12.34 7.26
CA SER A 37 -1.56 12.53 6.79
C SER A 37 -0.52 12.59 7.91
N GLU A 38 -0.93 13.03 9.10
CA GLU A 38 -0.09 13.08 10.29
C GLU A 38 0.09 11.74 11.01
N GLY A 39 -0.52 10.67 10.53
CA GLY A 39 -0.36 9.31 11.09
C GLY A 39 -1.41 8.90 12.11
N THR A 40 -2.28 9.81 12.54
CA THR A 40 -3.36 9.47 13.47
C THR A 40 -4.34 8.49 12.83
N ILE A 41 -4.66 7.42 13.53
CA ILE A 41 -5.71 6.49 13.16
C ILE A 41 -7.03 7.00 13.72
N PHE A 42 -8.03 7.07 12.88
CA PHE A 42 -9.40 7.42 13.23
C PHE A 42 -10.31 6.22 13.07
N ARG A 43 -11.40 6.22 13.85
CA ARG A 43 -12.51 5.30 13.66
C ARG A 43 -13.82 6.05 13.54
N TYR A 44 -14.70 5.52 12.73
CA TYR A 44 -16.11 5.88 12.71
C TYR A 44 -16.93 4.77 13.33
N LEU A 45 -17.75 5.12 14.29
CA LEU A 45 -18.65 4.22 15.02
C LEU A 45 -20.07 4.38 14.46
N PRO A 46 -20.57 3.45 13.63
CA PRO A 46 -21.84 3.61 12.94
C PRO A 46 -23.04 3.76 13.88
N GLU A 47 -23.04 3.02 14.98
CA GLU A 47 -24.14 3.05 15.96
C GLU A 47 -24.30 4.40 16.65
N LYS A 48 -23.17 5.13 16.80
CA LYS A 48 -23.12 6.43 17.50
C LYS A 48 -23.10 7.61 16.55
N ASP A 49 -22.86 7.36 15.26
CA ASP A 49 -22.61 8.39 14.23
C ASP A 49 -21.46 9.33 14.63
N VAL A 50 -20.37 8.78 15.17
CA VAL A 50 -19.23 9.53 15.70
C VAL A 50 -17.94 9.13 15.02
N VAL A 51 -17.14 10.13 14.68
CA VAL A 51 -15.75 9.95 14.27
C VAL A 51 -14.82 10.45 15.36
N GLU A 52 -13.91 9.61 15.77
CA GLU A 52 -12.94 9.92 16.83
C GLU A 52 -11.56 9.31 16.54
N PRO A 53 -10.48 9.90 17.07
CA PRO A 53 -9.17 9.26 17.00
C PRO A 53 -9.15 7.99 17.85
N VAL A 54 -8.36 7.00 17.41
CA VAL A 54 -8.03 5.82 18.22
C VAL A 54 -6.95 6.23 19.21
N PRO A 55 -7.24 6.23 20.53
CA PRO A 55 -6.30 6.74 21.51
C PRO A 55 -5.00 5.93 21.58
N GLY A 56 -3.85 6.62 21.64
CA GLY A 56 -2.55 6.00 21.85
C GLY A 56 -2.01 5.20 20.68
N VAL A 57 -2.69 5.22 19.54
CA VAL A 57 -2.27 4.48 18.35
C VAL A 57 -2.11 5.43 17.17
N ASP A 58 -0.89 5.47 16.63
CA ASP A 58 -0.58 6.24 15.44
C ASP A 58 0.51 5.55 14.60
N LEU A 59 0.72 6.04 13.39
CA LEU A 59 1.73 5.57 12.46
C LEU A 59 3.05 6.33 12.57
N VAL A 60 3.17 7.27 13.47
CA VAL A 60 4.39 8.07 13.64
C VAL A 60 5.46 7.21 14.30
N LYS A 61 6.48 6.85 13.52
CA LYS A 61 7.63 6.06 13.95
C LYS A 61 8.91 6.70 13.40
N ASP A 62 9.97 6.69 14.18
CA ASP A 62 11.24 7.32 13.80
C ASP A 62 11.80 6.78 12.49
N TYR A 63 11.63 5.49 12.23
CA TYR A 63 12.12 4.87 11.00
C TYR A 63 11.25 5.14 9.75
N PHE A 64 10.11 5.80 9.88
CA PHE A 64 9.32 6.30 8.75
C PHE A 64 9.81 7.66 8.24
N GLY A 65 10.74 8.28 8.92
CA GLY A 65 11.24 9.62 8.65
C GLY A 65 10.35 10.72 9.25
N THR A 66 10.80 11.95 9.12
CA THR A 66 10.06 13.11 9.65
C THR A 66 8.98 13.54 8.67
N TYR A 67 7.76 13.73 9.17
CA TYR A 67 6.68 14.31 8.39
C TYR A 67 6.94 15.78 8.12
N ASP A 68 7.02 16.14 6.85
CA ASP A 68 7.13 17.53 6.39
C ASP A 68 5.95 17.86 5.48
N PRO A 69 4.92 18.56 5.98
CA PRO A 69 3.75 18.93 5.20
C PRO A 69 4.05 19.96 4.10
N SER A 70 5.18 20.67 4.18
CA SER A 70 5.62 21.63 3.18
C SER A 70 6.32 20.98 1.99
N SER A 71 6.76 19.73 2.15
CA SER A 71 7.42 18.98 1.09
C SER A 71 6.39 18.43 0.09
N PRO A 72 6.38 18.85 -1.16
CA PRO A 72 5.41 18.38 -2.15
C PRO A 72 5.52 16.89 -2.48
N GLY A 73 6.65 16.28 -2.16
CA GLY A 73 6.89 14.84 -2.34
C GLY A 73 6.57 13.99 -1.12
N HIS A 74 6.28 14.59 0.03
CA HIS A 74 6.04 13.86 1.26
C HIS A 74 4.61 13.33 1.33
N MET A 75 4.46 12.02 1.53
CA MET A 75 3.16 11.36 1.59
C MET A 75 2.56 11.30 2.99
N GLY A 76 3.29 11.73 4.02
CA GLY A 76 2.89 11.65 5.41
C GLY A 76 2.99 10.22 5.99
N TYR A 77 2.47 10.07 7.20
CA TYR A 77 2.50 8.81 7.94
C TYR A 77 1.24 7.96 7.73
N ASN A 78 0.57 8.10 6.60
CA ASN A 78 -0.63 7.33 6.35
C ASN A 78 -0.31 5.93 5.83
N TRP A 79 -1.19 5.00 6.10
CA TRP A 79 -1.20 3.75 5.37
C TRP A 79 -1.80 3.96 3.98
N ARG A 80 -1.20 3.32 3.00
CA ARG A 80 -1.61 3.50 1.61
C ARG A 80 -2.76 2.62 1.24
N GLN A 81 -2.62 1.36 1.62
CA GLN A 81 -3.62 0.33 1.43
C GLN A 81 -3.65 -0.58 2.64
N THR A 82 -4.81 -1.16 2.86
CA THR A 82 -5.07 -2.01 4.01
C THR A 82 -5.91 -3.21 3.61
N VAL A 83 -5.75 -4.29 4.35
CA VAL A 83 -6.60 -5.47 4.28
C VAL A 83 -7.05 -5.86 5.68
N TRP A 84 -8.23 -6.44 5.76
CA TRP A 84 -8.74 -7.03 7.00
C TRP A 84 -8.37 -8.50 7.05
N TYR A 85 -7.64 -8.90 8.07
CA TYR A 85 -7.33 -10.29 8.35
C TYR A 85 -8.34 -10.85 9.36
N LYS A 86 -9.34 -11.58 8.84
CA LYS A 86 -10.46 -12.07 9.63
C LYS A 86 -10.07 -12.97 10.80
N PRO A 87 -9.16 -13.98 10.67
CA PRO A 87 -8.81 -14.84 11.80
C PRO A 87 -8.21 -14.10 12.99
N GLY A 88 -7.42 -13.07 12.73
CA GLY A 88 -6.76 -12.25 13.76
C GLY A 88 -7.53 -11.00 14.14
N LYS A 89 -8.69 -10.74 13.52
CA LYS A 89 -9.48 -9.50 13.71
C LYS A 89 -8.60 -8.25 13.66
N ALA A 90 -7.76 -8.17 12.65
CA ALA A 90 -6.71 -7.15 12.56
C ALA A 90 -6.63 -6.53 11.16
N VAL A 91 -6.26 -5.27 11.14
CA VAL A 91 -5.91 -4.54 9.93
C VAL A 91 -4.42 -4.72 9.66
N TYR A 92 -4.08 -5.16 8.46
CA TYR A 92 -2.73 -5.09 7.94
C TYR A 92 -2.66 -3.98 6.91
N GLY A 93 -1.61 -3.18 6.96
CA GLY A 93 -1.43 -2.07 6.04
C GLY A 93 0.03 -1.82 5.73
N VAL A 94 0.27 -1.14 4.62
CA VAL A 94 1.60 -0.72 4.21
C VAL A 94 1.75 0.78 4.32
N HIS A 95 2.83 1.23 4.95
CA HIS A 95 3.15 2.65 5.03
C HIS A 95 3.62 3.17 3.65
N GLY A 96 3.02 4.29 3.22
CA GLY A 96 3.11 4.75 1.84
C GLY A 96 4.51 5.11 1.35
N ASN A 97 5.40 5.56 2.23
CA ASN A 97 6.73 6.00 1.83
C ASN A 97 7.84 5.00 2.14
N SER A 98 7.64 4.15 3.12
CA SER A 98 8.70 3.25 3.60
C SER A 98 8.50 1.80 3.18
N GLY A 99 7.27 1.43 2.78
CA GLY A 99 6.92 0.04 2.51
C GLY A 99 6.85 -0.84 3.76
N TYR A 100 6.90 -0.28 4.97
CA TYR A 100 6.74 -1.06 6.19
C TYR A 100 5.33 -1.59 6.32
N LEU A 101 5.22 -2.90 6.53
CA LEU A 101 4.01 -3.60 6.91
C LEU A 101 3.77 -3.43 8.39
N PHE A 102 2.59 -3.01 8.75
CA PHE A 102 2.16 -2.95 10.14
C PHE A 102 0.85 -3.71 10.35
N ARG A 103 0.64 -4.10 11.59
CA ARG A 103 -0.59 -4.69 12.09
C ARG A 103 -1.21 -3.76 13.12
N PHE A 104 -2.48 -3.45 12.93
CA PHE A 104 -3.32 -2.78 13.92
C PHE A 104 -4.45 -3.71 14.32
N THR A 105 -4.54 -4.01 15.62
CA THR A 105 -5.63 -4.80 16.19
C THR A 105 -6.57 -3.85 16.93
N PRO A 106 -7.85 -3.77 16.56
CA PRO A 106 -8.84 -2.97 17.28
C PRO A 106 -8.81 -3.28 18.77
N GLY A 107 -8.79 -2.22 19.61
CA GLY A 107 -8.67 -2.36 21.05
C GLY A 107 -7.24 -2.48 21.60
N ALA A 108 -6.24 -2.69 20.75
CA ALA A 108 -4.84 -2.64 21.19
C ALA A 108 -4.38 -1.19 21.44
N SER A 109 -3.43 -1.05 22.34
CA SER A 109 -2.83 0.25 22.69
C SER A 109 -1.64 0.64 21.82
N ASN A 110 -1.23 -0.22 20.88
CA ASN A 110 -0.08 -0.01 20.01
C ASN A 110 -0.30 -0.60 18.61
N LEU A 111 0.53 -0.14 17.71
CA LEU A 111 0.63 -0.65 16.35
C LEU A 111 1.94 -1.43 16.23
N GLU A 112 1.88 -2.63 15.66
CA GLU A 112 3.06 -3.46 15.44
C GLU A 112 3.59 -3.27 14.03
N VAL A 113 4.89 -3.09 13.92
CA VAL A 113 5.60 -3.12 12.64
C VAL A 113 6.23 -4.49 12.49
N LEU A 114 5.90 -5.16 11.39
CA LEU A 114 6.22 -6.58 11.20
C LEU A 114 7.41 -6.77 10.26
N GLU A 115 7.36 -6.13 9.10
CA GLU A 115 8.32 -6.35 8.02
C GLU A 115 8.38 -5.10 7.13
N ARG A 116 9.39 -4.99 6.31
CA ARG A 116 9.44 -4.03 5.20
C ARG A 116 9.16 -4.77 3.89
N LEU A 117 8.01 -4.51 3.28
CA LEU A 117 7.55 -5.20 2.06
C LEU A 117 8.13 -4.63 0.76
N THR A 118 9.21 -3.86 0.83
CA THR A 118 9.89 -3.41 -0.38
C THR A 118 10.70 -4.54 -1.01
N SER A 119 11.10 -4.35 -2.27
CA SER A 119 11.99 -5.30 -2.95
C SER A 119 13.31 -5.52 -2.19
N VAL A 120 13.97 -6.65 -2.40
CA VAL A 120 15.27 -6.93 -1.79
C VAL A 120 16.30 -5.84 -2.15
N PRO A 121 16.43 -5.38 -3.42
CA PRO A 121 17.31 -4.26 -3.74
C PRO A 121 16.98 -2.99 -2.93
N SER A 122 15.70 -2.67 -2.74
CA SER A 122 15.31 -1.53 -1.92
C SER A 122 15.67 -1.70 -0.45
N LYS A 123 15.52 -2.89 0.13
CA LYS A 123 15.96 -3.20 1.50
C LYS A 123 17.46 -3.02 1.67
N LEU A 124 18.24 -3.54 0.73
CA LEU A 124 19.70 -3.46 0.77
C LEU A 124 20.22 -2.03 0.62
N SER A 125 19.47 -1.19 -0.06
CA SER A 125 19.83 0.21 -0.26
C SER A 125 19.74 1.05 1.01
N GLY A 126 19.05 0.57 2.03
CA GLY A 126 18.72 1.35 3.23
C GLY A 126 17.79 2.54 2.98
N MET A 127 17.31 2.69 1.75
CA MET A 127 16.45 3.80 1.37
C MET A 127 14.98 3.50 1.61
N TYR A 128 14.23 4.55 1.83
CA TYR A 128 12.78 4.47 1.79
C TYR A 128 12.31 4.04 0.40
N ASP A 129 11.23 3.32 0.35
CA ASP A 129 10.56 3.03 -0.91
C ASP A 129 10.16 4.37 -1.55
N GLN A 130 10.84 4.75 -2.61
CA GLN A 130 10.53 5.98 -3.34
C GLN A 130 9.23 5.87 -4.14
N PHE A 131 8.48 4.83 -3.88
CA PHE A 131 7.18 4.60 -4.45
C PHE A 131 6.12 5.56 -3.91
N SER A 132 6.49 6.82 -3.78
CA SER A 132 5.60 7.84 -3.25
C SER A 132 4.41 8.13 -4.14
N TYR A 133 4.32 7.57 -5.34
CA TYR A 133 3.37 8.05 -6.34
C TYR A 133 2.48 6.99 -6.99
N GLY A 134 2.74 5.71 -6.76
CA GLY A 134 1.90 4.66 -7.30
C GLY A 134 0.79 4.27 -6.33
N TYR A 135 -0.41 4.11 -6.82
CA TYR A 135 -1.44 3.33 -6.13
C TYR A 135 -1.06 1.86 -6.30
N LEU A 136 -0.06 1.44 -5.55
CA LEU A 136 0.45 0.10 -5.66
C LEU A 136 -0.57 -0.89 -5.16
N GLY A 137 -0.61 -1.99 -5.83
CA GLY A 137 -1.48 -3.06 -5.43
C GLY A 137 -1.02 -3.71 -4.13
N PHE A 138 -1.88 -3.70 -3.15
CA PHE A 138 -1.72 -4.41 -1.89
C PHE A 138 -3.04 -5.09 -1.59
N THR A 139 -3.05 -6.40 -1.50
CA THR A 139 -4.28 -7.17 -1.28
C THR A 139 -3.99 -8.48 -0.57
N LEU A 140 -5.03 -9.03 0.04
CA LEU A 140 -5.00 -10.39 0.57
C LEU A 140 -5.36 -11.38 -0.55
N GLY A 141 -4.62 -12.44 -0.65
CA GLY A 141 -4.88 -13.51 -1.60
C GLY A 141 -6.16 -14.30 -1.28
N PRO A 142 -6.62 -15.16 -2.21
CA PRO A 142 -7.83 -15.96 -2.03
C PRO A 142 -7.70 -17.01 -0.91
N ASP A 143 -6.48 -17.33 -0.48
CA ASP A 143 -6.19 -18.17 0.68
C ASP A 143 -6.52 -17.49 2.03
N GLY A 144 -6.81 -16.18 1.99
CA GLY A 144 -7.12 -15.39 3.18
C GLY A 144 -5.95 -15.19 4.15
N ARG A 145 -4.70 -15.51 3.74
CA ARG A 145 -3.51 -15.41 4.60
C ARG A 145 -2.30 -14.77 3.95
N THR A 146 -2.18 -14.85 2.63
CA THR A 146 -1.03 -14.31 1.89
C THR A 146 -1.33 -12.90 1.40
N ILE A 147 -0.58 -11.93 1.87
CA ILE A 147 -0.57 -10.58 1.32
C ILE A 147 0.26 -10.56 0.05
N HIS A 148 -0.30 -10.01 -1.03
CA HIS A 148 0.39 -9.73 -2.28
C HIS A 148 0.60 -8.23 -2.41
N TYR A 149 1.82 -7.82 -2.69
CA TYR A 149 2.19 -6.42 -2.82
C TYR A 149 3.06 -6.18 -4.05
N LEU A 150 2.63 -5.26 -4.89
CA LEU A 150 3.40 -4.79 -6.04
C LEU A 150 4.18 -3.55 -5.61
N THR A 151 5.49 -3.67 -5.61
CA THR A 151 6.42 -2.62 -5.17
C THR A 151 7.50 -2.39 -6.22
N GLY A 152 8.09 -1.24 -6.19
CA GLY A 152 9.27 -0.97 -7.00
C GLY A 152 10.49 -0.76 -6.12
N GLY A 153 11.62 -0.70 -6.74
CA GLY A 153 12.86 -0.42 -6.07
C GLY A 153 13.76 0.50 -6.88
N PRO A 154 14.69 1.19 -6.22
CA PRO A 154 15.76 1.87 -6.94
C PRO A 154 16.63 0.83 -7.66
N VAL A 155 17.04 1.12 -8.90
CA VAL A 155 18.09 0.38 -9.58
C VAL A 155 19.43 0.76 -8.98
N TYR A 156 20.25 -0.25 -8.76
CA TYR A 156 21.66 -0.11 -8.43
C TYR A 156 22.48 -0.55 -9.64
N ASP A 157 23.36 0.31 -10.08
CA ASP A 157 24.37 -0.02 -11.07
C ASP A 157 25.74 0.06 -10.38
N GLU A 158 26.53 -1.02 -10.46
CA GLU A 158 27.85 -1.16 -9.83
C GLU A 158 27.90 -0.72 -8.34
N GLY A 159 26.85 -1.03 -7.59
CA GLY A 159 26.73 -0.69 -6.17
C GLY A 159 26.42 0.79 -5.89
N LYS A 160 26.18 1.59 -6.93
CA LYS A 160 25.70 2.97 -6.81
C LYS A 160 24.26 3.04 -7.23
N ARG A 161 23.49 3.81 -6.47
CA ARG A 161 22.11 4.09 -6.85
C ARG A 161 22.08 4.88 -8.14
N PHE A 162 21.31 4.40 -9.12
CA PHE A 162 20.99 5.18 -10.29
C PHE A 162 20.01 6.30 -9.89
N GLU A 163 20.49 7.53 -9.87
CA GLU A 163 19.63 8.69 -9.65
C GLU A 163 18.87 9.01 -10.93
N GLY A 164 17.81 8.26 -11.19
CA GLY A 164 16.81 8.63 -12.19
C GLY A 164 16.21 9.99 -11.81
N LYS A 165 15.74 10.75 -12.80
CA LYS A 165 15.07 12.04 -12.57
C LYS A 165 13.94 11.83 -11.53
N LYS A 166 14.07 12.49 -10.37
CA LYS A 166 13.00 12.52 -9.38
C LYS A 166 11.73 13.04 -10.08
N SER A 167 10.70 12.24 -10.13
CA SER A 167 9.41 12.75 -10.55
C SER A 167 8.91 13.73 -9.50
N THR A 168 8.63 14.94 -9.92
CA THR A 168 8.09 16.00 -9.07
C THR A 168 6.57 16.10 -9.17
N ALA A 169 5.96 15.39 -10.14
CA ALA A 169 4.53 15.46 -10.38
C ALA A 169 3.79 14.29 -9.73
N LYS A 170 2.73 14.60 -9.00
CA LYS A 170 1.82 13.62 -8.42
C LYS A 170 1.25 12.72 -9.51
N GLY A 171 1.47 11.41 -9.41
CA GLY A 171 1.02 10.44 -10.40
C GLY A 171 1.96 10.21 -11.58
N GLU A 172 3.11 10.87 -11.65
CA GLU A 172 4.18 10.50 -12.56
C GLU A 172 5.08 9.45 -11.92
N SER A 173 5.07 8.26 -12.48
CA SER A 173 5.92 7.13 -12.06
C SER A 173 7.28 7.14 -12.75
N LYS A 174 7.95 8.27 -12.77
CA LYS A 174 9.32 8.33 -13.25
C LYS A 174 10.23 7.77 -12.18
N GLY A 175 10.65 6.52 -12.33
CA GLY A 175 11.63 5.91 -11.45
C GLY A 175 11.24 4.59 -10.82
N VAL A 176 10.18 3.94 -11.30
CA VAL A 176 10.06 2.50 -11.08
C VAL A 176 10.97 1.84 -12.09
N GLU A 177 12.15 1.59 -11.64
CA GLU A 177 13.13 0.96 -12.50
C GLU A 177 12.78 -0.50 -12.67
N ASP A 178 12.36 -1.16 -11.60
CA ASP A 178 11.82 -2.51 -11.64
C ASP A 178 10.59 -2.64 -10.75
N LEU A 179 9.52 -3.18 -11.30
CA LEU A 179 8.37 -3.60 -10.53
C LEU A 179 8.63 -5.00 -9.98
N HIS A 180 8.47 -5.17 -8.68
CA HIS A 180 8.58 -6.46 -8.00
C HIS A 180 7.22 -6.92 -7.48
N LEU A 181 6.98 -8.22 -7.51
CA LEU A 181 5.94 -8.83 -6.72
C LEU A 181 6.56 -9.34 -5.41
N VAL A 182 5.99 -8.93 -4.30
CA VAL A 182 6.36 -9.39 -2.97
C VAL A 182 5.16 -10.06 -2.34
N THR A 183 5.38 -11.13 -1.61
CA THR A 183 4.36 -11.79 -0.79
C THR A 183 4.78 -11.83 0.67
N TYR A 184 3.77 -11.79 1.55
CA TYR A 184 3.94 -11.96 2.98
C TYR A 184 2.86 -12.89 3.53
N ASP A 185 3.29 -14.00 4.10
CA ASP A 185 2.40 -14.91 4.80
C ASP A 185 2.16 -14.41 6.21
N ILE A 186 0.91 -14.10 6.53
CA ILE A 186 0.53 -13.54 7.83
C ILE A 186 0.75 -14.52 8.98
N VAL A 187 0.55 -15.82 8.73
CA VAL A 187 0.61 -16.83 9.78
C VAL A 187 2.05 -17.19 10.09
N ASP A 188 2.86 -17.38 9.05
CA ASP A 188 4.25 -17.82 9.19
C ASP A 188 5.23 -16.63 9.32
N GLY A 189 4.76 -15.40 9.12
CA GLY A 189 5.61 -14.21 9.11
C GLY A 189 6.64 -14.23 7.98
N LYS A 190 6.35 -14.92 6.88
CA LYS A 190 7.31 -15.18 5.82
C LYS A 190 7.19 -14.18 4.69
N TYR A 191 8.24 -13.40 4.49
CA TYR A 191 8.42 -12.48 3.36
C TYR A 191 9.14 -13.18 2.19
N ILE A 192 8.66 -12.96 0.96
CA ILE A 192 9.32 -13.41 -0.27
C ILE A 192 9.25 -12.27 -1.30
N ASP A 193 10.40 -11.90 -1.86
CA ASP A 193 10.49 -11.11 -3.09
C ASP A 193 10.62 -12.07 -4.28
N HIS A 194 9.64 -12.06 -5.17
CA HIS A 194 9.63 -12.93 -6.36
C HIS A 194 10.44 -12.37 -7.53
N GLY A 195 11.12 -11.23 -7.30
CA GLY A 195 11.96 -10.59 -8.29
C GLY A 195 11.23 -9.60 -9.19
N ALA A 196 12.00 -9.05 -10.10
CA ALA A 196 11.51 -8.06 -11.05
C ALA A 196 10.58 -8.69 -12.10
N ILE A 197 9.52 -7.97 -12.43
CA ILE A 197 8.50 -8.41 -13.39
C ILE A 197 8.86 -7.89 -14.77
N PHE A 198 8.86 -8.82 -15.74
CA PHE A 198 9.01 -8.52 -17.16
C PHE A 198 7.83 -9.08 -17.94
N LEU A 199 7.40 -8.34 -18.94
CA LEU A 199 6.45 -8.85 -19.93
C LEU A 199 7.14 -9.92 -20.81
N GLU A 200 6.36 -10.76 -21.49
CA GLU A 200 6.88 -11.80 -22.38
C GLU A 200 7.80 -11.25 -23.49
N ASN A 201 7.62 -10.00 -23.88
CA ASN A 201 8.45 -9.30 -24.84
C ASN A 201 9.69 -8.62 -24.23
N GLY A 202 9.98 -8.85 -22.95
CA GLY A 202 11.10 -8.26 -22.22
C GLY A 202 10.90 -6.81 -21.76
N GLN A 203 9.75 -6.21 -22.04
CA GLN A 203 9.44 -4.86 -21.54
C GLN A 203 9.15 -4.85 -20.03
N ARG A 204 9.39 -3.73 -19.39
CA ARG A 204 9.11 -3.52 -17.96
C ARG A 204 7.82 -2.73 -17.79
N PRO A 205 6.94 -3.16 -16.88
CA PRO A 205 5.83 -2.31 -16.46
C PRO A 205 6.36 -1.06 -15.76
N ALA A 206 5.93 0.12 -16.19
CA ALA A 206 6.42 1.38 -15.63
C ALA A 206 5.59 1.89 -14.44
N TYR A 207 4.39 1.38 -14.26
CA TYR A 207 3.46 1.87 -13.23
C TYR A 207 2.30 0.90 -13.05
N VAL A 208 1.84 0.71 -11.83
CA VAL A 208 0.67 -0.11 -11.50
C VAL A 208 -0.32 0.66 -10.66
N ASN A 209 -1.61 0.49 -10.94
CA ASN A 209 -2.71 1.20 -10.29
C ASN A 209 -3.55 0.36 -9.35
N SER A 210 -3.45 -0.96 -9.48
CA SER A 210 -4.35 -1.88 -8.79
C SER A 210 -3.73 -3.25 -8.67
N ILE A 211 -4.34 -4.11 -7.88
CA ILE A 211 -4.02 -5.52 -7.79
C ILE A 211 -5.30 -6.32 -7.54
N ALA A 212 -5.40 -7.46 -8.16
CA ALA A 212 -6.35 -8.50 -7.82
C ALA A 212 -5.66 -9.85 -7.92
N VAL A 213 -6.06 -10.80 -7.10
CA VAL A 213 -5.53 -12.17 -7.15
C VAL A 213 -6.67 -13.11 -7.49
N GLY A 214 -6.52 -13.84 -8.59
CA GLY A 214 -7.46 -14.87 -9.01
C GLY A 214 -7.43 -16.08 -8.09
N THR A 215 -8.47 -16.90 -8.16
CA THR A 215 -8.56 -18.14 -7.38
C THR A 215 -7.49 -19.17 -7.78
N ASP A 216 -6.92 -19.01 -8.95
CA ASP A 216 -5.80 -19.80 -9.48
C ASP A 216 -4.43 -19.24 -9.04
N GLY A 217 -4.40 -18.20 -8.22
CA GLY A 217 -3.18 -17.53 -7.76
C GLY A 217 -2.59 -16.54 -8.76
N THR A 218 -3.16 -16.37 -9.94
CA THR A 218 -2.70 -15.34 -10.90
C THR A 218 -2.90 -13.95 -10.33
N VAL A 219 -1.85 -13.15 -10.30
CA VAL A 219 -1.93 -11.74 -9.86
C VAL A 219 -2.18 -10.86 -11.07
N TYR A 220 -3.26 -10.09 -11.04
CA TYR A 220 -3.65 -9.16 -12.10
C TYR A 220 -3.40 -7.73 -11.67
N THR A 221 -2.91 -6.92 -12.58
CA THR A 221 -2.73 -5.48 -12.38
C THR A 221 -2.95 -4.69 -13.67
N LEU A 222 -3.41 -3.45 -13.52
CA LEU A 222 -3.39 -2.48 -14.60
C LEU A 222 -2.05 -1.74 -14.56
N SER A 223 -1.30 -1.82 -15.64
CA SER A 223 0.03 -1.22 -15.70
C SER A 223 0.19 -0.33 -16.92
N ARG A 224 1.06 0.67 -16.77
CA ARG A 224 1.55 1.44 -17.91
C ARG A 224 2.74 0.72 -18.53
N VAL A 225 2.71 0.62 -19.86
CA VAL A 225 3.76 0.02 -20.66
C VAL A 225 4.14 0.99 -21.77
N GLU A 226 5.42 1.23 -21.95
CA GLU A 226 5.94 2.02 -23.07
C GLU A 226 5.95 1.16 -24.34
N ASN A 227 5.30 1.64 -25.40
CA ASN A 227 5.32 0.99 -26.68
C ASN A 227 5.52 2.04 -27.80
N GLN A 228 6.64 1.97 -28.54
CA GLN A 228 6.99 2.85 -29.64
C GLN A 228 6.84 4.34 -29.28
N GLY A 229 7.34 4.74 -28.10
CA GLY A 229 7.27 6.12 -27.61
C GLY A 229 5.88 6.57 -27.14
N LYS A 230 4.92 5.65 -27.04
CA LYS A 230 3.58 5.91 -26.48
C LYS A 230 3.38 5.08 -25.21
N THR A 231 2.88 5.72 -24.19
CA THR A 231 2.44 5.02 -22.98
C THR A 231 1.03 4.47 -23.15
N ARG A 232 0.86 3.21 -22.88
CA ARG A 232 -0.42 2.52 -22.95
C ARG A 232 -0.71 1.86 -21.58
N ALA A 233 -1.96 1.75 -21.21
CA ALA A 233 -2.39 0.99 -20.03
C ALA A 233 -2.83 -0.41 -20.49
N ASP A 234 -2.20 -1.43 -19.94
CA ASP A 234 -2.47 -2.82 -20.25
C ASP A 234 -2.87 -3.59 -18.97
N LEU A 235 -3.74 -4.57 -19.15
CA LEU A 235 -4.00 -5.58 -18.12
C LEU A 235 -2.88 -6.63 -18.19
N ILE A 236 -2.18 -6.80 -17.08
CA ILE A 236 -1.08 -7.75 -16.93
C ILE A 236 -1.51 -8.85 -15.97
N GLY A 237 -1.26 -10.11 -16.37
CA GLY A 237 -1.37 -11.28 -15.50
C GLY A 237 0.01 -11.82 -15.15
N ILE A 238 0.33 -11.86 -13.87
CA ILE A 238 1.58 -12.38 -13.33
C ILE A 238 1.30 -13.79 -12.80
N ARG A 239 1.91 -14.79 -13.41
CA ARG A 239 1.74 -16.20 -13.06
C ARG A 239 3.01 -16.72 -12.42
N GLY A 240 2.86 -17.53 -11.39
CA GLY A 240 3.98 -18.23 -10.81
C GLY A 240 3.53 -19.17 -9.70
N PRO A 241 4.40 -20.01 -9.18
CA PRO A 241 4.19 -20.58 -7.85
C PRO A 241 4.49 -19.48 -6.82
N PHE A 242 3.47 -18.68 -6.44
CA PHE A 242 3.58 -17.66 -5.39
C PHE A 242 3.25 -18.21 -4.00
N THR A 243 2.82 -19.44 -3.95
CA THR A 243 2.66 -20.17 -2.68
C THR A 243 4.01 -20.74 -2.31
N GLY A 244 4.52 -20.35 -1.14
CA GLY A 244 5.74 -20.93 -0.61
C GLY A 244 5.58 -22.44 -0.52
N GLN A 245 6.31 -23.15 -1.36
CA GLN A 245 6.64 -24.56 -1.15
C GLN A 245 7.76 -24.67 -0.13
#